data_1b6cbea7fe91eceaff23401c973d18d4
#
_entry.id   1b6cbea7fe91eceaff23401c973d18d4
#
_cell.length_a   1.000
_cell.length_b   1.000
_cell.length_c   1.000
_cell.angle_alpha   90.00
_cell.angle_beta   90.00
_cell.angle_gamma   90.00
#
_symmetry.space_group_name_H-M   'P 1'
#
loop_
_entity.id
_entity.type
_entity.pdbx_description
1 polymer ?
#
loop_
_entity_poly.entity_id
_entity_poly.type
_entity_poly.pdbx_seq_one_letter_code
_entity_poly.pdbx_strand_id
1 'polypeptide(L)'
;MSWVRVNKNKPCPICGKPDWCSVTVDGACRCMRVQEAPGWKAIKQHVDGGVTFRPANEDTNEYKERYRPKPPPVRLYDWRNIQDELYQASEAATRKQLAEELGVRVIALTALGVGWHEKKEAHTFPMYHEQGVVVGIRMRSRSGKKYALPGSKDGLFGIFDMSYKSTDPILVAEGPTDVAALLDLGFHFSVGRPSCRGAVGILKKLLKCRDVVIISDADGPGVDGAKSLAHSLIGIVNRLKIVVPPENDVREWRNKGATRDDVQLLISNTQECKDAGQIQSITSE
;
A
#
# COMPACT_ATOMS: atom_id res chain seq x y z
N MET A 1 -16.76 7.99 9.37
CA MET A 1 -16.73 8.26 10.84
C MET A 1 -15.51 7.58 11.41
N SER A 2 -14.61 8.31 12.07
CA SER A 2 -13.43 7.71 12.69
C SER A 2 -13.71 7.40 14.16
N TRP A 3 -13.39 6.19 14.60
CA TRP A 3 -13.49 5.75 15.97
C TRP A 3 -12.18 6.03 16.72
N VAL A 4 -12.26 6.63 17.91
CA VAL A 4 -11.13 6.90 18.79
C VAL A 4 -11.22 5.97 20.01
N ARG A 5 -10.14 5.25 20.33
CA ARG A 5 -10.10 4.42 21.54
C ARG A 5 -10.09 5.29 22.79
N VAL A 6 -10.85 4.87 23.78
CA VAL A 6 -10.81 5.46 25.13
C VAL A 6 -9.45 5.19 25.80
N ASN A 7 -9.07 6.03 26.75
CA ASN A 7 -7.84 5.90 27.52
C ASN A 7 -8.00 6.48 28.94
N LYS A 8 -6.96 6.43 29.77
CA LYS A 8 -7.01 6.94 31.16
C LYS A 8 -7.44 8.39 31.29
N ASN A 9 -7.08 9.25 30.32
CA ASN A 9 -7.43 10.67 30.34
C ASN A 9 -8.81 10.95 29.75
N LYS A 10 -9.34 9.99 28.98
CA LYS A 10 -10.62 10.05 28.29
C LYS A 10 -11.29 8.68 28.37
N PRO A 11 -11.83 8.31 29.54
CA PRO A 11 -12.46 7.01 29.75
C PRO A 11 -13.79 6.91 28.99
N CYS A 12 -14.32 5.69 28.88
CA CYS A 12 -15.59 5.43 28.24
C CYS A 12 -16.71 6.22 28.96
N PRO A 13 -17.50 7.03 28.25
CA PRO A 13 -18.56 7.83 28.85
C PRO A 13 -19.73 6.98 29.41
N ILE A 14 -19.77 5.70 29.07
CA ILE A 14 -20.81 4.77 29.50
C ILE A 14 -20.36 3.94 30.69
N CYS A 15 -19.26 3.20 30.59
CA CYS A 15 -18.79 2.30 31.64
C CYS A 15 -17.66 2.86 32.51
N GLY A 16 -17.16 4.07 32.21
CA GLY A 16 -16.09 4.73 32.96
C GLY A 16 -14.70 4.07 32.83
N LYS A 17 -14.54 3.00 32.05
CA LYS A 17 -13.27 2.28 31.92
C LYS A 17 -12.39 2.87 30.81
N PRO A 18 -11.04 2.82 30.98
CA PRO A 18 -10.10 3.47 30.07
C PRO A 18 -9.69 2.62 28.86
N ASP A 19 -10.30 1.46 28.67
CA ASP A 19 -9.87 0.47 27.68
C ASP A 19 -11.07 -0.19 26.98
N TRP A 20 -10.78 -0.89 25.86
CA TRP A 20 -11.69 -1.71 25.05
C TRP A 20 -12.82 -0.96 24.34
N CYS A 21 -13.28 0.17 24.86
CA CYS A 21 -14.34 0.96 24.25
C CYS A 21 -13.78 1.97 23.25
N SER A 22 -14.64 2.49 22.40
CA SER A 22 -14.31 3.55 21.46
C SER A 22 -15.46 4.54 21.30
N VAL A 23 -15.10 5.77 20.93
CA VAL A 23 -16.05 6.87 20.75
C VAL A 23 -15.82 7.56 19.42
N THR A 24 -16.85 8.20 18.89
CA THR A 24 -16.75 9.05 17.71
C THR A 24 -16.84 10.52 18.10
N VAL A 25 -16.40 11.42 17.21
CA VAL A 25 -16.48 12.87 17.42
C VAL A 25 -17.91 13.41 17.48
N ASP A 26 -18.86 12.68 16.91
CA ASP A 26 -20.29 13.00 16.93
C ASP A 26 -21.03 12.37 18.13
N GLY A 27 -20.28 11.85 19.12
CA GLY A 27 -20.79 11.39 20.40
C GLY A 27 -21.26 9.94 20.42
N ALA A 28 -21.15 9.17 19.34
CA ALA A 28 -21.44 7.75 19.43
C ALA A 28 -20.36 7.02 20.25
N CYS A 29 -20.78 6.09 21.11
CA CYS A 29 -19.88 5.27 21.93
C CYS A 29 -20.12 3.80 21.69
N ARG A 30 -19.07 3.04 21.32
CA ARG A 30 -19.11 1.58 21.32
C ARG A 30 -18.55 1.08 22.64
N CYS A 31 -19.45 0.68 23.53
CA CYS A 31 -19.10 0.11 24.81
C CYS A 31 -19.03 -1.42 24.71
N MET A 32 -17.94 -2.01 25.24
CA MET A 32 -17.70 -3.45 25.21
C MET A 32 -18.13 -4.16 26.51
N ARG A 33 -18.74 -3.43 27.44
CA ARG A 33 -18.98 -3.93 28.81
C ARG A 33 -20.43 -3.88 29.26
N VAL A 34 -21.25 -3.02 28.66
CA VAL A 34 -22.65 -2.87 29.08
C VAL A 34 -23.57 -3.01 27.87
N GLN A 35 -24.75 -3.58 28.11
CA GLN A 35 -25.76 -3.78 27.08
C GLN A 35 -26.81 -2.65 27.09
N GLU A 36 -26.96 -1.97 28.22
CA GLU A 36 -27.90 -0.86 28.43
C GLU A 36 -27.20 0.25 29.22
N ALA A 37 -27.52 1.51 28.93
CA ALA A 37 -26.96 2.65 29.64
C ALA A 37 -28.01 3.77 29.80
N PRO A 38 -28.28 4.21 31.03
CA PRO A 38 -29.18 5.35 31.25
C PRO A 38 -28.73 6.61 30.52
N GLY A 39 -29.62 7.29 29.85
CA GLY A 39 -29.32 8.48 29.06
C GLY A 39 -28.69 8.20 27.69
N TRP A 40 -28.59 6.94 27.30
CA TRP A 40 -28.04 6.50 25.99
C TRP A 40 -29.00 5.60 25.26
N LYS A 41 -29.12 5.75 23.95
CA LYS A 41 -29.92 4.90 23.07
C LYS A 41 -29.01 3.90 22.38
N ALA A 42 -29.20 2.60 22.58
CA ALA A 42 -28.53 1.55 21.82
C ALA A 42 -29.00 1.61 20.35
N ILE A 43 -28.03 1.67 19.41
CA ILE A 43 -28.32 1.76 17.99
C ILE A 43 -27.83 0.55 17.21
N LYS A 44 -26.88 -0.21 17.75
CA LYS A 44 -26.35 -1.42 17.11
C LYS A 44 -25.70 -2.34 18.13
N GLN A 45 -26.08 -3.61 18.11
CA GLN A 45 -25.37 -4.68 18.80
C GLN A 45 -24.40 -5.36 17.83
N HIS A 46 -23.19 -5.67 18.29
CA HIS A 46 -22.14 -6.29 17.50
C HIS A 46 -21.93 -7.75 17.90
N VAL A 47 -21.45 -8.57 16.95
CA VAL A 47 -21.20 -10.01 17.14
C VAL A 47 -20.18 -10.27 18.27
N ASP A 48 -19.25 -9.34 18.50
CA ASP A 48 -18.24 -9.41 19.57
C ASP A 48 -18.75 -8.96 20.95
N GLY A 49 -20.08 -8.80 21.10
CA GLY A 49 -20.73 -8.43 22.36
C GLY A 49 -20.73 -6.93 22.67
N GLY A 50 -20.07 -6.11 21.86
CA GLY A 50 -20.09 -4.65 22.01
C GLY A 50 -21.41 -4.04 21.56
N VAL A 51 -21.86 -2.97 22.23
CA VAL A 51 -23.06 -2.20 21.83
C VAL A 51 -22.65 -0.77 21.47
N THR A 52 -23.13 -0.30 20.33
CA THR A 52 -22.99 1.12 19.96
C THR A 52 -24.20 1.89 20.44
N PHE A 53 -23.91 2.95 21.17
CA PHE A 53 -24.90 3.86 21.75
C PHE A 53 -24.76 5.25 21.15
N ARG A 54 -25.86 6.01 21.21
CA ARG A 54 -25.86 7.48 21.06
C ARG A 54 -26.48 8.13 22.28
N PRO A 55 -26.10 9.36 22.67
CA PRO A 55 -26.79 10.11 23.71
C PRO A 55 -28.28 10.22 23.37
N ALA A 56 -29.15 10.03 24.38
CA ALA A 56 -30.57 10.17 24.19
C ALA A 56 -30.99 11.64 23.94
N ASN A 57 -30.20 12.59 24.45
CA ASN A 57 -30.36 14.03 24.21
C ASN A 57 -29.46 14.48 23.05
N GLU A 58 -29.99 15.30 22.14
CA GLU A 58 -29.27 15.73 20.93
C GLU A 58 -28.11 16.71 21.14
N ASP A 59 -27.87 17.20 22.37
CA ASP A 59 -26.74 18.10 22.62
C ASP A 59 -25.38 17.35 22.67
N THR A 60 -24.83 17.14 21.49
CA THR A 60 -23.54 16.43 21.28
C THR A 60 -22.33 17.33 21.34
N ASN A 61 -22.46 18.63 21.63
CA ASN A 61 -21.37 19.60 21.52
C ASN A 61 -20.25 19.33 22.55
N GLU A 62 -20.62 18.97 23.78
CA GLU A 62 -19.65 18.62 24.83
C GLU A 62 -18.81 17.38 24.44
N TYR A 63 -19.44 16.38 23.81
CA TYR A 63 -18.75 15.19 23.32
C TYR A 63 -17.86 15.49 22.12
N LYS A 64 -18.30 16.33 21.19
CA LYS A 64 -17.50 16.77 20.04
C LYS A 64 -16.20 17.41 20.48
N GLU A 65 -16.24 18.24 21.50
CA GLU A 65 -15.04 18.94 22.01
C GLU A 65 -14.12 17.98 22.78
N ARG A 66 -14.69 17.12 23.65
CA ARG A 66 -13.94 16.19 24.50
C ARG A 66 -13.23 15.10 23.72
N TYR A 67 -13.83 14.58 22.65
CA TYR A 67 -13.30 13.47 21.86
C TYR A 67 -12.81 13.88 20.48
N ARG A 68 -12.74 15.19 20.20
CA ARG A 68 -12.12 15.68 18.98
C ARG A 68 -10.68 15.17 18.91
N PRO A 69 -10.31 14.37 17.89
CA PRO A 69 -8.91 13.97 17.75
C PRO A 69 -8.08 15.25 17.63
N LYS A 70 -7.11 15.44 18.50
CA LYS A 70 -6.10 16.48 18.22
C LYS A 70 -5.48 16.05 16.89
N PRO A 71 -5.49 16.94 15.88
CA PRO A 71 -4.76 16.62 14.67
C PRO A 71 -3.34 16.27 15.11
N PRO A 72 -2.76 15.17 14.62
CA PRO A 72 -1.37 14.87 14.92
C PRO A 72 -0.55 16.12 14.56
N PRO A 73 0.48 16.45 15.35
CA PRO A 73 1.34 17.57 15.01
C PRO A 73 1.80 17.35 13.57
N VAL A 74 1.56 18.36 12.72
CA VAL A 74 1.99 18.31 11.33
C VAL A 74 3.51 18.37 11.37
N ARG A 75 4.16 17.23 11.41
CA ARG A 75 5.59 17.14 11.18
C ARG A 75 5.77 17.26 9.67
N LEU A 76 6.29 18.38 9.24
CA LEU A 76 6.79 18.53 7.88
C LEU A 76 8.06 17.69 7.78
N TYR A 77 7.99 16.58 7.06
CA TYR A 77 9.14 15.78 6.74
C TYR A 77 9.67 16.22 5.38
N ASP A 78 10.94 16.56 5.32
CA ASP A 78 11.66 16.66 4.06
C ASP A 78 12.03 15.24 3.60
N TRP A 79 11.07 14.59 2.96
CA TRP A 79 11.24 13.20 2.52
C TRP A 79 12.34 13.03 1.50
N ARG A 80 12.64 14.07 0.71
CA ARG A 80 13.74 14.03 -0.25
C ARG A 80 15.08 13.97 0.47
N ASN A 81 15.31 14.88 1.41
CA ASN A 81 16.54 14.88 2.20
C ASN A 81 16.71 13.57 3.00
N ILE A 82 15.62 13.10 3.63
CA ILE A 82 15.65 11.81 4.36
C ILE A 82 16.02 10.65 3.42
N GLN A 83 15.46 10.63 2.22
CA GLN A 83 15.79 9.60 1.22
C GLN A 83 17.25 9.68 0.78
N ASP A 84 17.75 10.88 0.52
CA ASP A 84 19.13 11.11 0.10
C ASP A 84 20.12 10.67 1.19
N GLU A 85 19.87 11.01 2.46
CA GLU A 85 20.64 10.55 3.61
C GLU A 85 20.66 9.02 3.73
N LEU A 86 19.50 8.38 3.64
CA LEU A 86 19.38 6.92 3.72
C LEU A 86 20.04 6.21 2.53
N TYR A 87 19.98 6.80 1.33
CA TYR A 87 20.65 6.27 0.16
C TYR A 87 22.18 6.35 0.28
N GLN A 88 22.70 7.47 0.77
CA GLN A 88 24.13 7.68 1.01
C GLN A 88 24.65 6.79 2.15
N ALA A 89 23.85 6.55 3.19
CA ALA A 89 24.19 5.64 4.28
C ALA A 89 24.23 4.16 3.85
N SER A 90 23.71 3.83 2.66
CA SER A 90 23.75 2.47 2.14
C SER A 90 25.09 2.20 1.45
N GLU A 91 25.97 1.50 2.13
CA GLU A 91 27.21 1.00 1.52
C GLU A 91 26.93 0.09 0.32
N ALA A 92 27.87 0.02 -0.62
CA ALA A 92 27.78 -0.87 -1.77
C ALA A 92 27.59 -2.34 -1.35
N ALA A 93 28.26 -2.76 -0.26
CA ALA A 93 28.14 -4.10 0.31
C ALA A 93 26.74 -4.41 0.79
N THR A 94 26.06 -3.46 1.45
CA THR A 94 24.69 -3.62 1.96
C THR A 94 23.68 -3.81 0.82
N ARG A 95 23.79 -3.02 -0.26
CA ARG A 95 22.96 -3.21 -1.46
C ARG A 95 23.28 -4.51 -2.19
N LYS A 96 24.56 -4.90 -2.24
CA LYS A 96 24.98 -6.17 -2.84
C LYS A 96 24.40 -7.36 -2.09
N GLN A 97 24.45 -7.36 -0.76
CA GLN A 97 23.83 -8.41 0.05
C GLN A 97 22.33 -8.53 -0.23
N LEU A 98 21.59 -7.41 -0.25
CA LEU A 98 20.15 -7.45 -0.57
C LEU A 98 19.90 -7.94 -2.00
N ALA A 99 20.75 -7.57 -2.96
CA ALA A 99 20.64 -8.03 -4.34
C ALA A 99 20.81 -9.56 -4.43
N GLU A 100 21.77 -10.11 -3.71
CA GLU A 100 22.01 -11.56 -3.60
C GLU A 100 20.81 -12.27 -2.94
N GLU A 101 20.28 -11.73 -1.83
CA GLU A 101 19.09 -12.26 -1.14
C GLU A 101 17.85 -12.28 -2.04
N LEU A 102 17.66 -11.24 -2.86
CA LEU A 102 16.52 -11.11 -3.75
C LEU A 102 16.71 -11.82 -5.09
N GLY A 103 17.95 -12.19 -5.41
CA GLY A 103 18.33 -12.76 -6.69
C GLY A 103 18.30 -11.76 -7.85
N VAL A 104 18.50 -10.46 -7.63
CA VAL A 104 18.49 -9.40 -8.65
C VAL A 104 19.85 -8.72 -8.75
N ARG A 105 20.10 -7.99 -9.85
CA ARG A 105 21.34 -7.21 -9.95
C ARG A 105 21.27 -5.94 -9.09
N VAL A 106 22.41 -5.53 -8.55
CA VAL A 106 22.56 -4.31 -7.73
C VAL A 106 22.03 -3.07 -8.43
N ILE A 107 22.19 -3.00 -9.77
CA ILE A 107 21.74 -1.87 -10.57
C ILE A 107 20.21 -1.63 -10.45
N ALA A 108 19.42 -2.69 -10.32
CA ALA A 108 17.96 -2.57 -10.14
C ALA A 108 17.61 -1.93 -8.78
N LEU A 109 18.33 -2.30 -7.72
CA LEU A 109 18.15 -1.68 -6.40
C LEU A 109 18.63 -0.23 -6.37
N THR A 110 19.69 0.08 -7.10
CA THR A 110 20.22 1.44 -7.28
C THR A 110 19.17 2.31 -8.00
N ALA A 111 18.57 1.81 -9.08
CA ALA A 111 17.51 2.50 -9.81
C ALA A 111 16.26 2.76 -8.95
N LEU A 112 15.97 1.87 -8.00
CA LEU A 112 14.89 2.06 -7.03
C LEU A 112 15.25 3.01 -5.88
N GLY A 113 16.48 3.51 -5.80
CA GLY A 113 16.93 4.37 -4.71
C GLY A 113 17.01 3.65 -3.36
N VAL A 114 17.31 2.35 -3.35
CA VAL A 114 17.37 1.56 -2.12
C VAL A 114 18.50 2.08 -1.22
N GLY A 115 18.12 2.45 0.01
CA GLY A 115 19.01 2.94 1.05
C GLY A 115 19.08 2.01 2.26
N TRP A 116 19.75 2.47 3.32
CA TRP A 116 19.91 1.74 4.58
C TRP A 116 19.61 2.64 5.78
N HIS A 117 18.88 2.12 6.74
CA HIS A 117 18.62 2.80 8.00
C HIS A 117 19.36 2.09 9.13
N GLU A 118 20.50 2.63 9.54
CA GLU A 118 21.43 2.02 10.50
C GLU A 118 20.74 1.60 11.81
N LYS A 119 20.13 2.56 12.53
CA LYS A 119 19.49 2.31 13.83
C LYS A 119 18.35 1.29 13.81
N LYS A 120 17.79 1.00 12.65
CA LYS A 120 16.67 0.05 12.49
C LYS A 120 17.08 -1.21 11.77
N GLU A 121 18.34 -1.29 11.34
CA GLU A 121 18.91 -2.38 10.57
C GLU A 121 17.97 -2.83 9.44
N ALA A 122 17.55 -1.87 8.63
CA ALA A 122 16.55 -2.08 7.62
C ALA A 122 16.92 -1.41 6.28
N HIS A 123 16.71 -2.14 5.19
CA HIS A 123 16.71 -1.57 3.86
C HIS A 123 15.53 -0.64 3.69
N THR A 124 15.73 0.46 2.97
CA THR A 124 14.73 1.50 2.75
C THR A 124 14.42 1.65 1.28
N PHE A 125 13.12 1.80 1.00
CA PHE A 125 12.59 1.97 -0.35
C PHE A 125 11.77 3.25 -0.38
N PRO A 126 12.16 4.27 -1.16
CA PRO A 126 11.38 5.49 -1.29
C PRO A 126 10.05 5.22 -1.99
N MET A 127 9.02 5.89 -1.51
CA MET A 127 7.68 5.88 -2.10
C MET A 127 7.38 7.24 -2.70
N TYR A 128 6.88 7.26 -3.91
CA TYR A 128 6.69 8.46 -4.73
C TYR A 128 5.21 8.73 -5.02
N HIS A 129 4.88 9.99 -5.05
CA HIS A 129 3.65 10.50 -5.64
C HIS A 129 3.73 10.46 -7.19
N GLU A 130 2.61 10.61 -7.91
CA GLU A 130 2.58 10.58 -9.38
C GLU A 130 3.45 11.65 -10.07
N GLN A 131 3.87 12.67 -9.35
CA GLN A 131 4.77 13.72 -9.85
C GLN A 131 6.25 13.46 -9.53
N GLY A 132 6.60 12.27 -9.07
CA GLY A 132 7.98 11.92 -8.71
C GLY A 132 8.47 12.50 -7.38
N VAL A 133 7.57 13.08 -6.56
CA VAL A 133 7.91 13.60 -5.24
C VAL A 133 7.91 12.46 -4.23
N VAL A 134 8.98 12.34 -3.43
CA VAL A 134 9.04 11.37 -2.33
C VAL A 134 8.04 11.76 -1.25
N VAL A 135 7.16 10.83 -0.87
CA VAL A 135 6.09 11.04 0.12
C VAL A 135 6.23 10.14 1.34
N GLY A 136 7.18 9.23 1.32
CA GLY A 136 7.43 8.31 2.42
C GLY A 136 8.51 7.29 2.10
N ILE A 137 8.87 6.52 3.11
CA ILE A 137 9.89 5.47 3.02
C ILE A 137 9.30 4.16 3.57
N ARG A 138 9.33 3.11 2.76
CA ARG A 138 9.05 1.73 3.18
C ARG A 138 10.34 1.10 3.66
N MET A 139 10.25 0.32 4.71
CA MET A 139 11.41 -0.38 5.27
C MET A 139 11.20 -1.89 5.24
N ARG A 140 12.31 -2.62 5.04
CA ARG A 140 12.42 -4.07 5.14
C ARG A 140 13.57 -4.39 6.09
N SER A 141 13.27 -4.93 7.27
CA SER A 141 14.29 -5.41 8.21
C SER A 141 15.02 -6.64 7.66
N ARG A 142 16.17 -6.97 8.22
CA ARG A 142 16.89 -8.23 7.90
C ARG A 142 16.03 -9.48 8.14
N SER A 143 15.09 -9.45 9.10
CA SER A 143 14.13 -10.53 9.32
C SER A 143 12.98 -10.57 8.32
N GLY A 144 12.98 -9.71 7.29
CA GLY A 144 11.95 -9.64 6.26
C GLY A 144 10.69 -8.85 6.64
N LYS A 145 10.58 -8.33 7.88
CA LYS A 145 9.43 -7.51 8.31
C LYS A 145 9.36 -6.22 7.51
N LYS A 146 8.18 -5.94 6.93
CA LYS A 146 7.91 -4.75 6.12
C LYS A 146 7.07 -3.74 6.93
N TYR A 147 7.49 -2.48 6.97
CA TYR A 147 6.78 -1.39 7.64
C TYR A 147 7.18 -0.03 7.06
N ALA A 148 6.44 1.04 7.36
CA ALA A 148 6.77 2.38 6.88
C ALA A 148 7.50 3.19 7.96
N LEU A 149 8.38 4.10 7.55
CA LEU A 149 8.93 5.11 8.45
C LEU A 149 7.79 6.01 8.96
N PRO A 150 7.73 6.33 10.27
CA PRO A 150 6.64 7.14 10.82
C PRO A 150 6.47 8.47 10.09
N GLY A 151 5.23 8.80 9.73
CA GLY A 151 4.89 9.98 8.95
C GLY A 151 4.84 9.75 7.43
N SER A 152 5.31 8.60 6.94
CA SER A 152 5.19 8.25 5.53
C SER A 152 3.74 8.17 5.08
N LYS A 153 3.49 8.66 3.87
CA LYS A 153 2.24 8.42 3.13
C LYS A 153 2.45 7.27 2.16
N ASP A 154 1.37 6.62 1.77
CA ASP A 154 1.42 5.64 0.68
C ASP A 154 1.83 6.31 -0.63
N GLY A 155 2.69 5.66 -1.37
CA GLY A 155 3.19 6.08 -2.67
C GLY A 155 3.57 4.85 -3.50
N LEU A 156 4.14 5.06 -4.67
CA LEU A 156 4.59 4.02 -5.59
C LEU A 156 6.09 3.82 -5.49
N PHE A 157 6.56 2.61 -5.74
CA PHE A 157 7.97 2.30 -5.94
C PHE A 157 8.31 2.37 -7.42
N GLY A 158 9.54 2.82 -7.77
CA GLY A 158 10.02 2.80 -9.14
C GLY A 158 9.35 3.86 -10.02
N ILE A 159 9.56 5.14 -9.73
CA ILE A 159 9.14 6.22 -10.61
C ILE A 159 10.11 6.37 -11.77
N PHE A 160 9.57 6.50 -12.96
CA PHE A 160 10.29 6.79 -14.21
C PHE A 160 9.86 8.15 -14.77
N ASP A 161 10.67 8.69 -15.68
CA ASP A 161 10.35 9.96 -16.35
C ASP A 161 9.11 9.79 -17.25
N MET A 162 8.00 10.37 -16.80
CA MET A 162 6.72 10.34 -17.51
C MET A 162 6.71 11.19 -18.80
N SER A 163 7.70 12.06 -18.99
CA SER A 163 7.85 12.83 -20.23
C SER A 163 8.34 11.96 -21.39
N TYR A 164 8.94 10.81 -21.08
CA TYR A 164 9.41 9.86 -22.07
C TYR A 164 8.21 9.21 -22.78
N LYS A 165 8.10 9.46 -24.07
CA LYS A 165 7.07 8.85 -24.92
C LYS A 165 7.50 7.44 -25.32
N SER A 166 7.19 6.46 -24.50
CA SER A 166 7.30 5.05 -24.87
C SER A 166 5.95 4.50 -25.31
N THR A 167 5.98 3.60 -26.26
CA THR A 167 4.84 2.74 -26.65
C THR A 167 4.73 1.50 -25.77
N ASP A 168 5.76 1.24 -24.93
CA ASP A 168 5.76 0.11 -24.00
C ASP A 168 4.69 0.30 -22.94
N PRO A 169 3.99 -0.77 -22.53
CA PRO A 169 3.04 -0.71 -21.44
C PRO A 169 3.74 -0.44 -20.11
N ILE A 170 3.02 0.20 -19.20
CA ILE A 170 3.48 0.35 -17.81
C ILE A 170 3.11 -0.93 -17.06
N LEU A 171 4.12 -1.55 -16.45
CA LEU A 171 3.93 -2.74 -15.61
C LEU A 171 3.70 -2.31 -14.17
N VAL A 172 2.64 -2.83 -13.55
CA VAL A 172 2.28 -2.56 -12.14
C VAL A 172 2.43 -3.83 -11.34
N ALA A 173 3.39 -3.88 -10.42
CA ALA A 173 3.65 -5.02 -9.53
C ALA A 173 3.23 -4.74 -8.08
N GLU A 174 3.26 -5.77 -7.22
CA GLU A 174 2.73 -5.65 -5.85
C GLU A 174 3.73 -5.03 -4.86
N GLY A 175 5.02 -5.07 -5.13
CA GLY A 175 6.02 -4.56 -4.21
C GLY A 175 7.30 -4.04 -4.86
N PRO A 176 8.21 -3.43 -4.08
CA PRO A 176 9.47 -2.93 -4.61
C PRO A 176 10.42 -4.03 -5.07
N THR A 177 10.29 -5.24 -4.51
CA THR A 177 11.13 -6.40 -4.87
C THR A 177 10.78 -6.94 -6.24
N ASP A 178 9.51 -6.89 -6.60
CA ASP A 178 9.00 -7.32 -7.91
C ASP A 178 9.35 -6.28 -8.98
N VAL A 179 9.27 -4.99 -8.62
CA VAL A 179 9.78 -3.93 -9.50
C VAL A 179 11.27 -4.09 -9.73
N ALA A 180 12.07 -4.46 -8.71
CA ALA A 180 13.49 -4.73 -8.90
C ALA A 180 13.72 -5.87 -9.90
N ALA A 181 12.93 -6.94 -9.83
CA ALA A 181 13.00 -8.06 -10.77
C ALA A 181 12.61 -7.62 -12.20
N LEU A 182 11.55 -6.84 -12.34
CA LEU A 182 11.13 -6.30 -13.65
C LEU A 182 12.18 -5.37 -14.26
N LEU A 183 12.76 -4.47 -13.46
CA LEU A 183 13.87 -3.61 -13.90
C LEU A 183 15.08 -4.43 -14.33
N ASP A 184 15.37 -5.51 -13.60
CA ASP A 184 16.48 -6.41 -13.90
C ASP A 184 16.25 -7.20 -15.20
N LEU A 185 15.00 -7.52 -15.51
CA LEU A 185 14.58 -8.09 -16.79
C LEU A 185 14.51 -7.06 -17.93
N GLY A 186 14.77 -5.76 -17.64
CA GLY A 186 14.78 -4.70 -18.63
C GLY A 186 13.43 -4.02 -18.88
N PHE A 187 12.45 -4.24 -18.01
CA PHE A 187 11.16 -3.50 -18.06
C PHE A 187 11.27 -2.20 -17.28
N HIS A 188 11.77 -1.15 -17.94
CA HIS A 188 12.06 0.13 -17.27
C HIS A 188 10.83 0.93 -16.87
N PHE A 189 9.66 0.67 -17.49
CA PHE A 189 8.38 1.28 -17.13
C PHE A 189 7.61 0.42 -16.15
N SER A 190 8.20 0.18 -14.98
CA SER A 190 7.61 -0.64 -13.92
C SER A 190 7.44 0.16 -12.65
N VAL A 191 6.25 0.04 -12.03
CA VAL A 191 5.94 0.65 -10.74
C VAL A 191 5.39 -0.40 -9.76
N GLY A 192 5.71 -0.23 -8.48
CA GLY A 192 5.23 -1.11 -7.42
C GLY A 192 4.23 -0.41 -6.50
N ARG A 193 3.31 -1.18 -5.97
CA ARG A 193 2.32 -0.73 -4.98
C ARG A 193 2.85 -0.95 -3.56
N PRO A 194 2.44 -0.15 -2.56
CA PRO A 194 2.83 -0.36 -1.17
C PRO A 194 2.13 -1.56 -0.53
N SER A 195 1.01 -2.00 -1.13
CA SER A 195 0.22 -3.17 -0.76
C SER A 195 -0.79 -3.48 -1.86
N CYS A 196 -1.42 -4.67 -1.84
CA CYS A 196 -2.44 -5.10 -2.81
C CYS A 196 -3.64 -4.14 -2.95
N ARG A 197 -3.86 -3.23 -2.01
CA ARG A 197 -4.93 -2.21 -2.06
C ARG A 197 -4.43 -0.77 -1.99
N GLY A 198 -3.11 -0.56 -1.86
CA GLY A 198 -2.51 0.77 -1.69
C GLY A 198 -2.40 1.56 -2.99
N ALA A 199 -2.26 2.89 -2.86
CA ALA A 199 -1.90 3.85 -3.90
C ALA A 199 -2.82 3.91 -5.15
N VAL A 200 -4.07 3.40 -5.09
CA VAL A 200 -5.00 3.37 -6.24
C VAL A 200 -5.24 4.77 -6.81
N GLY A 201 -5.41 5.79 -5.96
CA GLY A 201 -5.62 7.18 -6.39
C GLY A 201 -4.42 7.75 -7.17
N ILE A 202 -3.20 7.38 -6.78
CA ILE A 202 -1.96 7.79 -7.45
C ILE A 202 -1.87 7.07 -8.80
N LEU A 203 -2.14 5.75 -8.82
CA LEU A 203 -2.12 4.96 -10.07
C LEU A 203 -3.13 5.47 -11.10
N LYS A 204 -4.35 5.82 -10.69
CA LYS A 204 -5.34 6.40 -11.62
C LYS A 204 -4.84 7.65 -12.34
N LYS A 205 -4.07 8.49 -11.67
CA LYS A 205 -3.49 9.70 -12.26
C LYS A 205 -2.29 9.37 -13.15
N LEU A 206 -1.37 8.52 -12.65
CA LEU A 206 -0.15 8.12 -13.34
C LEU A 206 -0.46 7.37 -14.65
N LEU A 207 -1.45 6.46 -14.62
CA LEU A 207 -1.74 5.52 -15.70
C LEU A 207 -2.80 6.02 -16.69
N LYS A 208 -3.33 7.23 -16.50
CA LYS A 208 -4.35 7.79 -17.39
C LYS A 208 -3.88 7.79 -18.84
N CYS A 209 -4.72 7.24 -19.74
CA CYS A 209 -4.44 7.12 -21.17
C CYS A 209 -3.13 6.36 -21.50
N ARG A 210 -2.76 5.37 -20.69
CA ARG A 210 -1.60 4.49 -20.93
C ARG A 210 -2.05 3.06 -21.16
N ASP A 211 -1.20 2.27 -21.78
CA ASP A 211 -1.32 0.81 -21.80
C ASP A 211 -0.74 0.26 -20.51
N VAL A 212 -1.46 -0.63 -19.84
CA VAL A 212 -1.13 -1.11 -18.49
C VAL A 212 -1.17 -2.63 -18.42
N VAL A 213 -0.16 -3.20 -17.79
CA VAL A 213 -0.12 -4.61 -17.44
C VAL A 213 0.04 -4.71 -15.92
N ILE A 214 -0.95 -5.29 -15.25
CA ILE A 214 -0.87 -5.61 -13.83
C ILE A 214 -0.22 -6.98 -13.70
N ILE A 215 0.94 -7.05 -13.07
CA ILE A 215 1.61 -8.31 -12.71
C ILE A 215 1.15 -8.66 -11.29
N SER A 216 0.33 -9.69 -11.19
CA SER A 216 -0.24 -10.17 -9.92
C SER A 216 0.69 -11.17 -9.25
N ASP A 217 0.71 -11.21 -7.92
CA ASP A 217 1.17 -12.43 -7.24
C ASP A 217 0.16 -13.55 -7.51
N ALA A 218 0.62 -14.80 -7.55
CA ALA A 218 -0.22 -15.96 -7.91
C ALA A 218 -1.11 -16.43 -6.75
N ASP A 219 -0.97 -15.85 -5.55
CA ASP A 219 -1.82 -16.18 -4.42
C ASP A 219 -3.21 -15.49 -4.51
N GLY A 220 -4.19 -16.02 -3.77
CA GLY A 220 -5.56 -15.50 -3.77
C GLY A 220 -5.63 -13.99 -3.47
N PRO A 221 -5.01 -13.48 -2.39
CA PRO A 221 -4.96 -12.05 -2.09
C PRO A 221 -4.35 -11.19 -3.19
N GLY A 222 -3.28 -11.67 -3.86
CA GLY A 222 -2.63 -10.99 -4.98
C GLY A 222 -3.56 -10.86 -6.18
N VAL A 223 -4.18 -11.98 -6.59
CA VAL A 223 -5.15 -12.01 -7.70
C VAL A 223 -6.36 -11.10 -7.40
N ASP A 224 -6.91 -11.15 -6.19
CA ASP A 224 -8.03 -10.29 -5.79
C ASP A 224 -7.63 -8.81 -5.78
N GLY A 225 -6.40 -8.51 -5.34
CA GLY A 225 -5.82 -7.17 -5.36
C GLY A 225 -5.63 -6.64 -6.79
N ALA A 226 -5.17 -7.50 -7.71
CA ALA A 226 -5.02 -7.17 -9.13
C ALA A 226 -6.38 -6.92 -9.80
N LYS A 227 -7.38 -7.77 -9.55
CA LYS A 227 -8.76 -7.56 -10.03
C LYS A 227 -9.36 -6.25 -9.52
N SER A 228 -9.22 -5.97 -8.23
CA SER A 228 -9.72 -4.73 -7.62
C SER A 228 -9.09 -3.49 -8.24
N LEU A 229 -7.76 -3.54 -8.52
CA LEU A 229 -7.08 -2.47 -9.22
C LEU A 229 -7.58 -2.34 -10.66
N ALA A 230 -7.71 -3.43 -11.39
CA ALA A 230 -8.19 -3.45 -12.77
C ALA A 230 -9.58 -2.84 -12.90
N HIS A 231 -10.54 -3.21 -12.04
CA HIS A 231 -11.86 -2.57 -11.97
C HIS A 231 -11.78 -1.05 -11.76
N SER A 232 -10.77 -0.61 -10.99
CA SER A 232 -10.57 0.82 -10.73
C SER A 232 -9.96 1.57 -11.91
N LEU A 233 -9.34 0.87 -12.87
CA LEU A 233 -8.62 1.44 -14.01
C LEU A 233 -9.39 1.36 -15.35
N ILE A 234 -10.42 0.51 -15.44
CA ILE A 234 -11.30 0.45 -16.62
C ILE A 234 -11.85 1.84 -16.91
N GLY A 235 -11.80 2.23 -18.18
CA GLY A 235 -12.23 3.56 -18.64
C GLY A 235 -11.24 4.71 -18.33
N ILE A 236 -10.12 4.42 -17.66
CA ILE A 236 -9.06 5.40 -17.37
C ILE A 236 -7.83 5.16 -18.25
N VAL A 237 -7.47 3.88 -18.44
CA VAL A 237 -6.32 3.44 -19.26
C VAL A 237 -6.75 3.08 -20.67
N ASN A 238 -5.80 3.03 -21.62
CA ASN A 238 -6.11 2.65 -23.00
C ASN A 238 -6.33 1.14 -23.14
N ARG A 239 -5.36 0.37 -22.71
CA ARG A 239 -5.41 -1.11 -22.69
C ARG A 239 -5.02 -1.64 -21.31
N LEU A 240 -5.67 -2.70 -20.88
CA LEU A 240 -5.45 -3.29 -19.56
C LEU A 240 -5.32 -4.80 -19.67
N LYS A 241 -4.28 -5.36 -19.07
CA LYS A 241 -4.11 -6.80 -18.90
C LYS A 241 -3.79 -7.11 -17.44
N ILE A 242 -4.20 -8.29 -16.97
CA ILE A 242 -3.74 -8.87 -15.70
C ILE A 242 -2.97 -10.12 -16.08
N VAL A 243 -1.73 -10.19 -15.64
CA VAL A 243 -0.82 -11.29 -15.88
C VAL A 243 -0.50 -11.95 -14.55
N VAL A 244 -0.72 -13.25 -14.45
CA VAL A 244 -0.31 -14.07 -13.31
C VAL A 244 0.92 -14.86 -13.75
N PRO A 245 2.10 -14.67 -13.12
CA PRO A 245 3.28 -15.46 -13.46
C PRO A 245 3.07 -16.94 -13.08
N PRO A 246 3.80 -17.89 -13.71
CA PRO A 246 3.70 -19.30 -13.38
C PRO A 246 4.31 -19.67 -12.02
N GLU A 247 4.95 -18.72 -11.37
CA GLU A 247 5.51 -18.83 -10.02
C GLU A 247 4.75 -17.88 -9.08
N ASN A 248 5.05 -17.96 -7.79
CA ASN A 248 4.34 -17.20 -6.77
C ASN A 248 4.35 -15.67 -7.02
N ASP A 249 5.47 -15.15 -7.49
CA ASP A 249 5.65 -13.76 -7.93
C ASP A 249 6.64 -13.66 -9.11
N VAL A 250 6.70 -12.51 -9.76
CA VAL A 250 7.60 -12.30 -10.92
C VAL A 250 9.07 -12.39 -10.53
N ARG A 251 9.44 -12.08 -9.30
CA ARG A 251 10.81 -12.18 -8.79
C ARG A 251 11.20 -13.65 -8.63
N GLU A 252 10.33 -14.49 -8.09
CA GLU A 252 10.56 -15.93 -8.01
C GLU A 252 10.69 -16.53 -9.40
N TRP A 253 9.82 -16.18 -10.32
CA TRP A 253 9.88 -16.63 -11.72
C TRP A 253 11.20 -16.25 -12.37
N ARG A 254 11.63 -15.00 -12.23
CA ARG A 254 12.95 -14.54 -12.70
C ARG A 254 14.09 -15.36 -12.07
N ASN A 255 14.02 -15.66 -10.78
CA ASN A 255 15.06 -16.44 -10.08
C ASN A 255 15.11 -17.90 -10.51
N LYS A 256 14.01 -18.44 -11.05
CA LYS A 256 13.95 -19.75 -11.70
C LYS A 256 14.37 -19.73 -13.17
N GLY A 257 14.84 -18.60 -13.67
CA GLY A 257 15.46 -18.50 -14.99
C GLY A 257 14.60 -17.80 -16.05
N ALA A 258 13.45 -17.23 -15.68
CA ALA A 258 12.65 -16.48 -16.64
C ALA A 258 13.43 -15.28 -17.21
N THR A 259 13.29 -15.11 -18.49
CA THR A 259 13.90 -14.04 -19.28
C THR A 259 12.88 -12.92 -19.55
N ARG A 260 13.36 -11.81 -20.13
CA ARG A 260 12.48 -10.76 -20.66
C ARG A 260 11.47 -11.32 -21.67
N ASP A 261 11.94 -12.19 -22.55
CA ASP A 261 11.12 -12.75 -23.64
C ASP A 261 9.99 -13.64 -23.09
N ASP A 262 10.25 -14.41 -22.02
CA ASP A 262 9.23 -15.20 -21.35
C ASP A 262 8.10 -14.32 -20.78
N VAL A 263 8.47 -13.24 -20.07
CA VAL A 263 7.49 -12.28 -19.54
C VAL A 263 6.73 -11.60 -20.69
N GLN A 264 7.41 -11.22 -21.76
CA GLN A 264 6.80 -10.57 -22.91
C GLN A 264 5.86 -11.52 -23.67
N LEU A 265 6.20 -12.79 -23.77
CA LEU A 265 5.35 -13.82 -24.35
C LEU A 265 4.09 -14.04 -23.50
N LEU A 266 4.24 -14.11 -22.18
CA LEU A 266 3.09 -14.23 -21.27
C LEU A 266 2.17 -13.02 -21.39
N ILE A 267 2.70 -11.79 -21.41
CA ILE A 267 1.92 -10.57 -21.63
C ILE A 267 1.19 -10.61 -22.99
N SER A 268 1.86 -11.07 -24.03
CA SER A 268 1.28 -11.14 -25.39
C SER A 268 0.11 -12.12 -25.46
N ASN A 269 0.25 -13.28 -24.85
CA ASN A 269 -0.76 -14.34 -24.80
C ASN A 269 -1.93 -14.04 -23.86
N THR A 270 -1.77 -13.08 -22.92
CA THR A 270 -2.83 -12.71 -21.99
C THR A 270 -3.89 -11.85 -22.68
N GLN A 271 -5.15 -12.18 -22.45
CA GLN A 271 -6.29 -11.44 -23.00
C GLN A 271 -6.41 -10.06 -22.34
N GLU A 272 -6.83 -9.06 -23.13
CA GLU A 272 -7.13 -7.73 -22.64
C GLU A 272 -8.42 -7.70 -21.83
N CYS A 273 -8.41 -7.00 -20.68
CA CYS A 273 -9.58 -6.79 -19.83
C CYS A 273 -10.35 -5.54 -20.30
N LYS A 274 -11.46 -5.75 -21.00
CA LYS A 274 -12.30 -4.66 -21.51
C LYS A 274 -13.48 -4.32 -20.62
N ASP A 275 -13.91 -5.28 -19.80
CA ASP A 275 -15.07 -5.13 -18.92
C ASP A 275 -14.89 -5.91 -17.62
N ALA A 276 -15.84 -5.72 -16.70
CA ALA A 276 -15.82 -6.34 -15.39
C ALA A 276 -15.95 -7.89 -15.45
N GLY A 277 -16.63 -8.44 -16.45
CA GLY A 277 -16.81 -9.88 -16.61
C GLY A 277 -15.49 -10.57 -16.94
N GLN A 278 -14.69 -10.00 -17.83
CA GLN A 278 -13.37 -10.54 -18.19
C GLN A 278 -12.39 -10.48 -17.02
N ILE A 279 -12.47 -9.45 -16.17
CA ILE A 279 -11.63 -9.38 -14.94
C ILE A 279 -12.03 -10.50 -13.98
N GLN A 280 -13.31 -10.79 -13.83
CA GLN A 280 -13.79 -11.79 -12.87
C GLN A 280 -13.37 -13.22 -13.24
N SER A 281 -13.21 -13.52 -14.52
CA SER A 281 -12.83 -14.85 -15.02
C SER A 281 -11.36 -15.24 -14.77
N ILE A 282 -10.52 -14.29 -14.36
CA ILE A 282 -9.11 -14.57 -14.04
C ILE A 282 -9.06 -15.38 -12.73
N THR A 283 -8.37 -16.49 -12.73
CA THR A 283 -8.20 -17.37 -11.56
C THR A 283 -6.72 -17.48 -11.18
N SER A 284 -6.45 -17.70 -9.90
CA SER A 284 -5.18 -18.29 -9.47
C SER A 284 -5.27 -19.79 -9.79
N GLU A 285 -4.51 -20.28 -10.75
CA GLU A 285 -4.36 -21.74 -10.95
C GLU A 285 -3.50 -22.36 -9.87
#